data_7b4d8cef908d3e6d94cb259a822422bf
#
_entry.id   7b4d8cef908d3e6d94cb259a822422bf
#
_cell.length_a   1.000
_cell.length_b   1.000
_cell.length_c   1.000
_cell.angle_alpha   90.00
_cell.angle_beta   90.00
_cell.angle_gamma   90.00
#
_symmetry.space_group_name_H-M   'P 1'
#
loop_
_entity.id
_entity.type
_entity.pdbx_description
1 polymer ?
#
loop_
_entity_poly.entity_id
_entity_poly.type
_entity_poly.pdbx_seq_one_letter_code
_entity_poly.pdbx_strand_id
1 'polypeptide(L)'
;MRAAQNEIITRIGAGTPCGALMRHYWQPVALLDEFDPTLSPEMAVRPVKAVRVLGQDLVLFKDASGVFGLLDRDCPHRGADLSFGRRESAEQGGGLRCPFHGWKFAVNGQCLETPAEPASNRMCERIKQRSYPLIDKSGVLFAWLGPENSAPPPFPNFDCFAAPATHTFAFKGMWNCNWLQAFEVGVDPAHPSFLHVFFNDEPLVDTGDNAAGRQFRSGSAGEIDGEQWPMTRIMREFNQPEISVEPTAFGMQLTALRKMTAVLTHVRVTNAIFPHTFVIPLSETMTITQIHLPVDDTHTYWYSIFTSFAAPIDKKAMRDQRLRANPAPNYLPVSGRHNQWGFNAQEQQAETFLGMGEDDINVHDQWACESMGAIADRTREHLATSDKAIIANRRMLIKAIETVQAGGTPPGTADTALAAEMVGPATVDGIAPAAEVEAFWQHTAAAKKANAPWTTP
;
A
#
# COMPACT_ATOMS: atom_id res chain seq x y z
N MET A 1 14.55 -21.09 -4.16
CA MET A 1 15.45 -19.90 -4.32
C MET A 1 16.76 -20.13 -3.59
N ARG A 2 17.91 -19.52 -4.00
CA ARG A 2 19.17 -19.60 -3.24
C ARG A 2 19.14 -18.61 -2.05
N ALA A 3 19.79 -18.93 -0.94
CA ALA A 3 19.83 -18.08 0.26
C ALA A 3 20.32 -16.64 -0.03
N ALA A 4 21.38 -16.49 -0.83
CA ALA A 4 21.88 -15.17 -1.23
C ALA A 4 20.86 -14.34 -2.02
N GLN A 5 20.03 -14.97 -2.85
CA GLN A 5 18.97 -14.28 -3.58
C GLN A 5 17.83 -13.86 -2.62
N ASN A 6 17.48 -14.71 -1.65
CA ASN A 6 16.49 -14.35 -0.63
C ASN A 6 16.96 -13.12 0.16
N GLU A 7 18.24 -13.12 0.58
CA GLU A 7 18.83 -11.99 1.30
C GLU A 7 18.77 -10.69 0.47
N ILE A 8 19.17 -10.75 -0.81
CA ILE A 8 19.21 -9.58 -1.71
C ILE A 8 17.83 -8.92 -1.88
N ILE A 9 16.74 -9.69 -2.01
CA ILE A 9 15.40 -9.15 -2.27
C ILE A 9 14.61 -8.81 -1.01
N THR A 10 15.06 -9.21 0.18
CA THR A 10 14.33 -9.00 1.44
C THR A 10 14.90 -7.88 2.30
N ARG A 11 16.21 -7.61 2.23
CA ARG A 11 16.86 -6.55 3.02
C ARG A 11 16.71 -5.19 2.36
N ILE A 12 16.18 -4.22 3.13
CA ILE A 12 15.79 -2.91 2.58
C ILE A 12 16.50 -1.72 3.23
N GLY A 13 17.31 -1.96 4.26
CA GLY A 13 18.03 -0.89 4.94
C GLY A 13 19.01 -0.13 4.03
N ALA A 14 19.55 0.96 4.52
CA ALA A 14 20.56 1.74 3.79
C ALA A 14 21.77 0.86 3.43
N GLY A 15 22.24 0.97 2.18
CA GLY A 15 23.37 0.19 1.66
C GLY A 15 23.02 -1.21 1.20
N THR A 16 21.78 -1.69 1.37
CA THR A 16 21.36 -2.98 0.79
C THR A 16 20.93 -2.82 -0.67
N PRO A 17 21.10 -3.85 -1.53
CA PRO A 17 20.72 -3.75 -2.94
C PRO A 17 19.23 -3.45 -3.17
N CYS A 18 18.34 -4.14 -2.46
CA CYS A 18 16.91 -3.89 -2.57
C CYS A 18 16.52 -2.53 -1.95
N GLY A 19 17.15 -2.14 -0.84
CA GLY A 19 16.95 -0.82 -0.26
C GLY A 19 17.37 0.32 -1.19
N ALA A 20 18.44 0.15 -1.96
CA ALA A 20 18.84 1.09 -3.01
C ALA A 20 17.77 1.17 -4.11
N LEU A 21 17.26 0.02 -4.61
CA LEU A 21 16.17 -0.03 -5.58
C LEU A 21 14.92 0.69 -5.07
N MET A 22 14.46 0.37 -3.85
CA MET A 22 13.23 0.93 -3.28
C MET A 22 13.27 2.46 -3.17
N ARG A 23 14.43 3.04 -2.94
CA ARG A 23 14.62 4.50 -2.83
C ARG A 23 14.42 5.26 -4.14
N HIS A 24 14.38 4.60 -5.27
CA HIS A 24 14.03 5.22 -6.55
C HIS A 24 12.53 5.51 -6.71
N TYR A 25 11.68 4.93 -5.84
CA TYR A 25 10.23 5.09 -5.92
C TYR A 25 9.69 5.96 -4.79
N TRP A 26 8.56 6.61 -5.04
CA TRP A 26 7.81 7.30 -4.02
C TRP A 26 7.30 6.31 -2.97
N GLN A 27 7.52 6.61 -1.70
CA GLN A 27 7.14 5.76 -0.57
C GLN A 27 6.04 6.45 0.26
N PRO A 28 4.94 5.77 0.63
CA PRO A 28 3.96 6.34 1.55
C PRO A 28 4.59 6.47 2.94
N VAL A 29 4.38 7.61 3.61
CA VAL A 29 5.00 7.87 4.93
C VAL A 29 3.98 8.13 6.02
N ALA A 30 2.80 8.66 5.69
CA ALA A 30 1.70 8.90 6.62
C ALA A 30 0.37 9.02 5.89
N LEU A 31 -0.73 8.81 6.62
CA LEU A 31 -2.06 9.29 6.21
C LEU A 31 -2.21 10.76 6.59
N LEU A 32 -2.92 11.55 5.79
CA LEU A 32 -3.29 12.91 6.18
C LEU A 32 -4.16 12.95 7.43
N ASP A 33 -5.00 11.93 7.61
CA ASP A 33 -5.85 11.73 8.79
C ASP A 33 -5.03 11.69 10.11
N GLU A 34 -3.77 11.27 10.05
CA GLU A 34 -2.88 11.27 11.22
C GLU A 34 -2.52 12.69 11.71
N PHE A 35 -2.70 13.70 10.86
CA PHE A 35 -2.45 15.12 11.16
C PHE A 35 -3.74 15.95 11.21
N ASP A 36 -4.90 15.32 11.16
CA ASP A 36 -6.19 15.98 11.34
C ASP A 36 -6.48 16.14 12.85
N PRO A 37 -6.57 17.37 13.37
CA PRO A 37 -6.84 17.60 14.80
C PRO A 37 -8.17 17.03 15.30
N THR A 38 -9.12 16.79 14.41
CA THR A 38 -10.43 16.19 14.76
C THR A 38 -10.34 14.68 14.97
N LEU A 39 -9.34 14.04 14.36
CA LEU A 39 -9.08 12.60 14.45
C LEU A 39 -7.91 12.27 15.38
N SER A 40 -6.94 13.18 15.48
CA SER A 40 -5.73 13.08 16.29
C SER A 40 -5.54 14.39 17.08
N PRO A 41 -6.21 14.59 18.22
CA PRO A 41 -6.21 15.86 18.95
C PRO A 41 -4.82 16.37 19.37
N GLU A 42 -3.87 15.47 19.60
CA GLU A 42 -2.49 15.82 19.92
C GLU A 42 -1.80 16.60 18.78
N MET A 43 -2.22 16.40 17.54
CA MET A 43 -1.68 17.10 16.37
C MET A 43 -2.15 18.57 16.29
N ALA A 44 -3.21 18.95 17.02
CA ALA A 44 -3.57 20.36 17.18
C ALA A 44 -2.47 21.11 17.95
N VAL A 45 -1.88 20.45 18.93
CA VAL A 45 -0.86 21.03 19.81
C VAL A 45 0.54 20.91 19.20
N ARG A 46 0.89 19.72 18.73
CA ARG A 46 2.24 19.41 18.25
C ARG A 46 2.18 18.47 17.05
N PRO A 47 2.03 18.98 15.82
CA PRO A 47 1.98 18.16 14.58
C PRO A 47 3.40 17.71 14.18
N VAL A 48 3.98 16.85 15.00
CA VAL A 48 5.33 16.27 14.82
C VAL A 48 5.26 14.79 15.14
N LYS A 49 5.76 13.95 14.24
CA LYS A 49 5.70 12.50 14.34
C LYS A 49 7.01 11.85 13.92
N ALA A 50 7.49 10.88 14.71
CA ALA A 50 8.53 9.96 14.26
C ALA A 50 7.95 9.02 13.21
N VAL A 51 8.64 8.83 12.10
CA VAL A 51 8.31 7.85 11.06
C VAL A 51 9.55 7.05 10.70
N ARG A 52 9.36 5.78 10.32
CA ARG A 52 10.43 4.91 9.84
C ARG A 52 10.06 4.36 8.48
N VAL A 53 10.96 4.53 7.51
CA VAL A 53 10.75 4.18 6.12
C VAL A 53 12.03 3.57 5.57
N LEU A 54 11.96 2.36 5.00
CA LEU A 54 13.11 1.65 4.46
C LEU A 54 14.28 1.53 5.46
N GLY A 55 13.95 1.26 6.74
CA GLY A 55 14.92 1.15 7.82
C GLY A 55 15.53 2.48 8.28
N GLN A 56 15.08 3.61 7.74
CA GLN A 56 15.59 4.95 8.06
C GLN A 56 14.64 5.69 9.01
N ASP A 57 15.19 6.24 10.08
CA ASP A 57 14.43 7.02 11.06
C ASP A 57 14.34 8.48 10.63
N LEU A 58 13.11 8.98 10.53
CA LEU A 58 12.78 10.32 10.04
C LEU A 58 11.85 11.04 11.01
N VAL A 59 11.77 12.36 10.89
CA VAL A 59 10.76 13.19 11.55
C VAL A 59 9.88 13.87 10.51
N LEU A 60 8.58 13.61 10.58
CA LEU A 60 7.56 14.27 9.80
C LEU A 60 6.88 15.33 10.67
N PHE A 61 6.79 16.57 10.18
CA PHE A 61 6.12 17.64 10.89
C PHE A 61 5.37 18.57 9.94
N LYS A 62 4.37 19.27 10.48
CA LYS A 62 3.63 20.32 9.78
C LYS A 62 4.01 21.65 10.40
N ASP A 63 4.57 22.56 9.64
CA ASP A 63 5.01 23.86 10.16
C ASP A 63 3.83 24.81 10.44
N ALA A 64 4.14 26.03 10.87
CA ALA A 64 3.14 27.04 11.19
C ALA A 64 2.33 27.54 9.98
N SER A 65 2.85 27.39 8.77
CA SER A 65 2.16 27.73 7.51
C SER A 65 1.30 26.60 6.95
N GLY A 66 1.33 25.43 7.63
CA GLY A 66 0.60 24.24 7.17
C GLY A 66 1.37 23.37 6.19
N VAL A 67 2.63 23.67 5.91
CA VAL A 67 3.48 22.89 5.00
C VAL A 67 4.13 21.72 5.73
N PHE A 68 4.13 20.55 5.10
CA PHE A 68 4.80 19.37 5.64
C PHE A 68 6.31 19.41 5.33
N GLY A 69 7.10 18.99 6.32
CA GLY A 69 8.53 18.74 6.20
C GLY A 69 8.88 17.34 6.67
N LEU A 70 9.76 16.67 5.96
CA LEU A 70 10.33 15.37 6.33
C LEU A 70 11.85 15.50 6.38
N LEU A 71 12.43 15.27 7.56
CA LEU A 71 13.85 15.42 7.81
C LEU A 71 14.43 14.14 8.42
N ASP A 72 15.76 13.96 8.31
CA ASP A 72 16.45 12.98 9.14
C ASP A 72 16.17 13.28 10.62
N ARG A 73 15.93 12.22 11.42
CA ARG A 73 15.48 12.35 12.80
C ARG A 73 16.57 12.87 13.74
N ASP A 74 17.83 12.57 13.46
CA ASP A 74 18.94 12.95 14.29
C ASP A 74 19.39 14.38 14.01
N CYS A 75 19.33 15.24 15.01
CA CYS A 75 19.78 16.63 14.91
C CYS A 75 21.27 16.69 14.51
N PRO A 76 21.65 17.42 13.44
CA PRO A 76 23.02 17.45 12.92
C PRO A 76 24.02 18.07 13.88
N HIS A 77 23.56 18.70 14.99
CA HIS A 77 24.43 19.22 16.01
C HIS A 77 25.08 18.08 16.81
N ARG A 78 24.29 17.22 17.47
CA ARG A 78 24.78 16.16 18.37
C ARG A 78 23.85 14.94 18.42
N GLY A 79 23.08 14.65 17.38
CA GLY A 79 22.27 13.44 17.26
C GLY A 79 21.00 13.39 18.14
N ALA A 80 20.55 14.53 18.71
CA ALA A 80 19.32 14.53 19.49
C ALA A 80 18.10 14.27 18.58
N ASP A 81 17.14 13.48 19.07
CA ASP A 81 15.95 13.08 18.34
C ASP A 81 15.00 14.27 18.09
N LEU A 82 14.88 14.68 16.83
CA LEU A 82 14.01 15.79 16.40
C LEU A 82 12.52 15.45 16.46
N SER A 83 12.14 14.17 16.64
CA SER A 83 10.73 13.82 16.85
C SER A 83 10.17 14.34 18.17
N PHE A 84 11.04 14.75 19.09
CA PHE A 84 10.70 15.50 20.31
C PHE A 84 10.80 17.02 20.10
N GLY A 85 11.11 17.45 18.87
CA GLY A 85 11.25 18.86 18.52
C GLY A 85 9.99 19.68 18.77
N ARG A 86 10.18 20.96 19.08
CA ARG A 86 9.10 21.92 19.25
C ARG A 86 8.77 22.56 17.90
N ARG A 87 7.53 22.46 17.47
CA ARG A 87 7.03 23.24 16.34
C ARG A 87 6.85 24.69 16.78
N GLU A 88 7.57 25.62 16.15
CA GLU A 88 7.48 27.04 16.43
C GLU A 88 6.30 27.69 15.70
N SER A 89 5.69 28.72 16.33
CA SER A 89 4.60 29.50 15.71
C SER A 89 5.14 30.42 14.59
N ALA A 90 4.22 31.00 13.82
CA ALA A 90 4.60 31.94 12.75
C ALA A 90 5.33 33.18 13.33
N GLU A 91 4.88 33.69 14.48
CA GLU A 91 5.51 34.81 15.18
C GLU A 91 6.94 34.46 15.65
N GLN A 92 7.22 33.19 15.88
CA GLN A 92 8.55 32.67 16.25
C GLN A 92 9.37 32.29 15.00
N GLY A 93 8.89 32.60 13.79
CA GLY A 93 9.56 32.30 12.52
C GLY A 93 9.40 30.88 12.02
N GLY A 94 8.44 30.11 12.58
CA GLY A 94 8.11 28.75 12.14
C GLY A 94 9.25 27.74 12.31
N GLY A 95 9.08 26.55 11.72
CA GLY A 95 10.07 25.49 11.72
C GLY A 95 10.01 24.55 12.93
N LEU A 96 10.96 23.62 12.99
CA LEU A 96 11.13 22.62 14.02
C LEU A 96 12.38 22.90 14.85
N ARG A 97 12.22 23.14 16.15
CA ARG A 97 13.31 23.43 17.08
C ARG A 97 13.74 22.21 17.86
N CYS A 98 15.02 21.89 17.79
CA CYS A 98 15.63 20.86 18.63
C CYS A 98 15.60 21.29 20.11
N PRO A 99 15.07 20.45 21.03
CA PRO A 99 14.97 20.83 22.44
C PRO A 99 16.30 20.82 23.19
N PHE A 100 17.36 20.23 22.59
CA PHE A 100 18.63 20.09 23.28
C PHE A 100 19.43 21.42 23.33
N HIS A 101 19.68 22.04 22.17
CA HIS A 101 20.44 23.32 22.11
C HIS A 101 19.74 24.39 21.28
N GLY A 102 18.46 24.23 20.97
CA GLY A 102 17.64 25.21 20.30
C GLY A 102 17.88 25.38 18.79
N TRP A 103 18.68 24.52 18.16
CA TRP A 103 18.85 24.58 16.70
C TRP A 103 17.50 24.41 16.00
N LYS A 104 17.22 25.28 15.05
CA LYS A 104 15.91 25.31 14.38
C LYS A 104 16.06 25.05 12.88
N PHE A 105 15.14 24.26 12.33
CA PHE A 105 15.17 23.83 10.94
C PHE A 105 13.85 24.14 10.24
N ALA A 106 13.94 24.63 8.99
CA ALA A 106 12.80 24.75 8.10
C ALA A 106 12.37 23.40 7.52
N VAL A 107 11.21 23.35 6.86
CA VAL A 107 10.67 22.15 6.19
C VAL A 107 11.62 21.58 5.11
N ASN A 108 12.44 22.42 4.48
CA ASN A 108 13.44 22.02 3.51
C ASN A 108 14.81 21.68 4.13
N GLY A 109 14.89 21.62 5.46
CA GLY A 109 16.08 21.29 6.22
C GLY A 109 17.06 22.44 6.45
N GLN A 110 16.83 23.65 5.90
CA GLN A 110 17.69 24.80 6.15
C GLN A 110 17.74 25.10 7.65
N CYS A 111 18.94 25.24 8.21
CA CYS A 111 19.12 25.74 9.58
C CYS A 111 18.70 27.21 9.62
N LEU A 112 17.78 27.55 10.52
CA LEU A 112 17.25 28.90 10.68
C LEU A 112 17.90 29.64 11.84
N GLU A 113 18.25 28.92 12.91
CA GLU A 113 18.80 29.48 14.13
C GLU A 113 19.73 28.49 14.87
N THR A 114 20.77 29.05 15.46
CA THR A 114 21.70 28.39 16.39
C THR A 114 21.87 29.28 17.62
N PRO A 115 20.83 29.38 18.50
CA PRO A 115 20.73 30.46 19.50
C PRO A 115 21.79 30.42 20.62
N ALA A 116 22.44 29.29 20.83
CA ALA A 116 23.52 29.16 21.78
C ALA A 116 24.87 29.66 21.24
N GLU A 117 24.95 29.97 19.94
CA GLU A 117 26.18 30.46 19.32
C GLU A 117 26.28 31.99 19.34
N PRO A 118 27.50 32.54 19.40
CA PRO A 118 27.71 33.98 19.26
C PRO A 118 27.13 34.52 17.93
N ALA A 119 26.63 35.75 17.95
CA ALA A 119 26.03 36.39 16.76
C ALA A 119 26.97 36.49 15.52
N SER A 120 28.28 36.44 15.77
CA SER A 120 29.31 36.39 14.71
C SER A 120 29.50 35.03 14.08
N ASN A 121 28.92 33.98 14.66
CA ASN A 121 29.03 32.62 14.15
C ASN A 121 28.07 32.44 12.95
N ARG A 122 28.60 32.07 11.80
CA ARG A 122 27.83 31.85 10.57
C ARG A 122 27.57 30.36 10.29
N MET A 123 27.65 29.52 11.33
CA MET A 123 27.44 28.06 11.19
C MET A 123 26.05 27.74 10.65
N CYS A 124 25.01 28.45 11.08
CA CYS A 124 23.63 28.29 10.62
C CYS A 124 23.50 28.37 9.09
N GLU A 125 24.27 29.22 8.44
CA GLU A 125 24.24 29.38 6.97
C GLU A 125 24.85 28.18 6.23
N ARG A 126 25.67 27.37 6.88
CA ARG A 126 26.40 26.24 6.31
C ARG A 126 25.76 24.89 6.64
N ILE A 127 24.88 24.86 7.63
CA ILE A 127 24.22 23.62 8.10
C ILE A 127 22.87 23.48 7.39
N LYS A 128 22.67 22.31 6.81
CA LYS A 128 21.37 21.88 6.29
C LYS A 128 21.08 20.48 6.79
N GLN A 129 19.96 20.30 7.47
CA GLN A 129 19.46 18.96 7.79
C GLN A 129 18.97 18.30 6.51
N ARG A 130 19.24 17.01 6.34
CA ARG A 130 18.74 16.29 5.17
C ARG A 130 17.21 16.29 5.18
N SER A 131 16.63 16.67 4.06
CA SER A 131 15.19 16.76 3.86
C SER A 131 14.77 15.96 2.63
N TYR A 132 13.51 15.53 2.59
CA TYR A 132 12.99 14.67 1.55
C TYR A 132 11.77 15.32 0.90
N PRO A 133 11.67 15.30 -0.45
CA PRO A 133 10.49 15.76 -1.17
C PRO A 133 9.24 15.02 -0.74
N LEU A 134 8.15 15.75 -0.55
CA LEU A 134 6.84 15.23 -0.18
C LEU A 134 5.79 15.61 -1.23
N ILE A 135 4.82 14.72 -1.43
CA ILE A 135 3.62 14.95 -2.22
C ILE A 135 2.41 14.33 -1.53
N ASP A 136 1.28 15.04 -1.53
CA ASP A 136 -0.01 14.52 -1.10
C ASP A 136 -0.78 13.96 -2.29
N LYS A 137 -1.23 12.71 -2.16
CA LYS A 137 -2.10 12.04 -3.12
C LYS A 137 -3.11 11.17 -2.40
N SER A 138 -4.40 11.45 -2.64
CA SER A 138 -5.53 10.63 -2.17
C SER A 138 -5.52 10.36 -0.67
N GLY A 139 -5.12 11.36 0.13
CA GLY A 139 -5.08 11.26 1.59
C GLY A 139 -3.82 10.57 2.15
N VAL A 140 -2.82 10.31 1.32
CA VAL A 140 -1.54 9.76 1.70
C VAL A 140 -0.41 10.74 1.38
N LEU A 141 0.46 10.98 2.34
CA LEU A 141 1.74 11.66 2.12
C LEU A 141 2.75 10.65 1.60
N PHE A 142 3.34 10.96 0.44
CA PHE A 142 4.43 10.21 -0.15
C PHE A 142 5.73 10.99 -0.06
N ALA A 143 6.82 10.29 0.21
CA ALA A 143 8.18 10.85 0.20
C ALA A 143 9.05 10.16 -0.83
N TRP A 144 9.99 10.88 -1.39
CA TRP A 144 11.05 10.32 -2.20
C TRP A 144 12.38 10.34 -1.44
N LEU A 145 12.94 9.14 -1.21
CA LEU A 145 14.16 8.93 -0.42
C LEU A 145 15.39 8.67 -1.30
N GLY A 146 15.32 9.07 -2.57
CA GLY A 146 16.37 8.81 -3.55
C GLY A 146 17.71 9.47 -3.26
N PRO A 147 18.68 9.29 -4.16
CA PRO A 147 20.02 9.83 -3.99
C PRO A 147 20.02 11.33 -3.77
N GLU A 148 20.91 11.80 -2.92
CA GLU A 148 21.10 13.24 -2.68
C GLU A 148 21.46 13.97 -3.99
N ASN A 149 20.93 15.16 -4.19
CA ASN A 149 21.10 15.99 -5.39
C ASN A 149 20.47 15.41 -6.68
N SER A 150 19.66 14.38 -6.59
CA SER A 150 18.85 13.89 -7.70
C SER A 150 17.44 14.46 -7.62
N ALA A 151 16.76 14.59 -8.76
CA ALA A 151 15.34 14.94 -8.79
C ALA A 151 14.47 13.68 -8.59
N PRO A 152 13.33 13.81 -7.90
CA PRO A 152 12.38 12.71 -7.82
C PRO A 152 11.81 12.38 -9.20
N PRO A 153 11.48 11.11 -9.48
CA PRO A 153 10.76 10.75 -10.69
C PRO A 153 9.37 11.41 -10.71
N PRO A 154 8.76 11.59 -11.88
CA PRO A 154 7.36 12.00 -11.97
C PRO A 154 6.47 11.08 -11.12
N PHE A 155 5.50 11.68 -10.43
CA PHE A 155 4.55 10.87 -9.66
C PHE A 155 3.54 10.21 -10.62
N PRO A 156 3.30 8.89 -10.54
CA PRO A 156 2.42 8.20 -11.48
C PRO A 156 0.95 8.62 -11.31
N ASN A 157 0.22 8.73 -12.41
CA ASN A 157 -1.19 9.13 -12.41
C ASN A 157 -2.12 7.90 -12.53
N PHE A 158 -2.11 7.05 -11.51
CA PHE A 158 -3.03 5.91 -11.44
C PHE A 158 -4.45 6.36 -11.07
N ASP A 159 -5.45 5.54 -11.37
CA ASP A 159 -6.86 5.85 -11.13
C ASP A 159 -7.12 6.27 -9.67
N CYS A 160 -6.50 5.61 -8.71
CA CYS A 160 -6.61 5.95 -7.29
C CYS A 160 -6.06 7.35 -6.94
N PHE A 161 -5.13 7.89 -7.74
CA PHE A 161 -4.56 9.22 -7.55
C PHE A 161 -5.25 10.31 -8.38
N ALA A 162 -5.98 9.90 -9.43
CA ALA A 162 -6.77 10.77 -10.28
C ALA A 162 -8.19 11.00 -9.73
N ALA A 163 -8.75 10.02 -9.03
CA ALA A 163 -10.09 10.09 -8.46
C ALA A 163 -10.20 11.20 -7.39
N PRO A 164 -11.33 11.92 -7.32
CA PRO A 164 -11.51 13.00 -6.35
C PRO A 164 -11.60 12.47 -4.93
N ALA A 165 -11.33 13.34 -3.96
CA ALA A 165 -11.33 12.99 -2.55
C ALA A 165 -12.65 12.38 -2.06
N THR A 166 -13.79 12.68 -2.68
CA THR A 166 -15.09 12.08 -2.35
C THR A 166 -15.19 10.60 -2.72
N HIS A 167 -14.38 10.14 -3.68
CA HIS A 167 -14.39 8.77 -4.23
C HIS A 167 -13.15 7.96 -3.81
N THR A 168 -12.33 8.50 -2.93
CA THR A 168 -11.16 7.79 -2.38
C THR A 168 -11.20 7.77 -0.86
N PHE A 169 -10.71 6.68 -0.28
CA PHE A 169 -10.45 6.55 1.16
C PHE A 169 -9.14 5.82 1.37
N ALA A 170 -8.23 6.43 2.15
CA ALA A 170 -6.95 5.83 2.48
C ALA A 170 -6.93 5.35 3.93
N PHE A 171 -6.31 4.19 4.15
CA PHE A 171 -6.07 3.63 5.47
C PHE A 171 -4.77 2.83 5.47
N LYS A 172 -4.24 2.49 6.66
CA LYS A 172 -3.07 1.64 6.82
C LYS A 172 -3.18 0.70 8.01
N GLY A 173 -2.37 -0.35 8.00
CA GLY A 173 -2.15 -1.25 9.12
C GLY A 173 -0.76 -1.84 9.07
N MET A 174 -0.28 -2.34 10.21
CA MET A 174 1.04 -2.94 10.36
C MET A 174 0.95 -4.45 10.34
N TRP A 175 1.83 -5.11 9.58
CA TRP A 175 2.11 -6.53 9.70
C TRP A 175 3.55 -6.77 10.19
N ASN A 176 3.71 -7.72 11.11
CA ASN A 176 5.00 -8.05 11.73
C ASN A 176 5.76 -9.09 10.89
N CYS A 177 5.99 -8.74 9.63
CA CYS A 177 6.72 -9.57 8.68
C CYS A 177 7.38 -8.72 7.60
N ASN A 178 8.28 -9.37 6.84
CA ASN A 178 8.98 -8.75 5.72
C ASN A 178 8.02 -8.32 4.60
N TRP A 179 8.31 -7.19 3.98
CA TRP A 179 7.51 -6.56 2.93
C TRP A 179 7.22 -7.50 1.74
N LEU A 180 8.17 -8.37 1.38
CA LEU A 180 8.02 -9.20 0.20
C LEU A 180 6.96 -10.28 0.40
N GLN A 181 6.92 -10.93 1.59
CA GLN A 181 5.84 -11.89 1.88
C GLN A 181 4.49 -11.21 2.01
N ALA A 182 4.45 -10.00 2.60
CA ALA A 182 3.24 -9.19 2.66
C ALA A 182 2.73 -8.79 1.26
N PHE A 183 3.62 -8.47 0.34
CA PHE A 183 3.26 -8.14 -1.04
C PHE A 183 2.87 -9.38 -1.85
N GLU A 184 3.57 -10.49 -1.66
CA GLU A 184 3.36 -11.72 -2.43
C GLU A 184 1.97 -12.33 -2.24
N VAL A 185 1.34 -12.16 -1.07
CA VAL A 185 -0.05 -12.64 -0.86
C VAL A 185 -1.02 -11.92 -1.80
N GLY A 186 -0.89 -10.62 -1.99
CA GLY A 186 -1.80 -9.85 -2.85
C GLY A 186 -1.63 -10.09 -4.35
N VAL A 187 -0.50 -10.66 -4.78
CA VAL A 187 -0.25 -11.01 -6.19
C VAL A 187 -0.43 -12.51 -6.48
N ASP A 188 -0.92 -13.26 -5.52
CA ASP A 188 -1.29 -14.67 -5.67
C ASP A 188 -2.78 -14.81 -6.01
N PRO A 189 -3.18 -15.22 -7.24
CA PRO A 189 -4.58 -15.36 -7.59
C PRO A 189 -5.24 -16.64 -7.05
N ALA A 190 -4.48 -17.56 -6.47
CA ALA A 190 -4.97 -18.86 -6.02
C ALA A 190 -5.38 -18.87 -4.54
N HIS A 191 -4.68 -18.11 -3.68
CA HIS A 191 -4.92 -18.11 -2.22
C HIS A 191 -6.37 -17.79 -1.83
N PRO A 192 -7.11 -16.86 -2.51
CA PRO A 192 -8.47 -16.53 -2.07
C PRO A 192 -9.45 -17.71 -2.17
N SER A 193 -9.11 -18.71 -2.99
CA SER A 193 -9.92 -19.94 -3.16
C SER A 193 -9.88 -20.87 -1.92
N PHE A 194 -9.05 -20.56 -0.95
CA PHE A 194 -8.93 -21.27 0.32
C PHE A 194 -8.93 -20.29 1.49
N LEU A 195 -7.98 -19.38 1.53
CA LEU A 195 -7.75 -18.47 2.65
C LEU A 195 -8.97 -17.61 3.01
N HIS A 196 -9.72 -17.16 1.99
CA HIS A 196 -10.91 -16.31 2.17
C HIS A 196 -12.24 -17.02 1.92
N VAL A 197 -12.27 -18.34 2.05
CA VAL A 197 -13.49 -19.12 1.82
C VAL A 197 -14.44 -19.03 3.01
N PHE A 198 -15.67 -18.66 2.70
CA PHE A 198 -16.84 -18.77 3.57
C PHE A 198 -17.70 -19.95 3.09
N PHE A 199 -18.22 -20.75 4.00
CA PHE A 199 -19.01 -21.94 3.63
C PHE A 199 -20.44 -21.57 3.24
N ASN A 200 -20.96 -20.45 3.77
CA ASN A 200 -22.26 -19.92 3.45
C ASN A 200 -22.13 -18.63 2.64
N ASP A 201 -22.94 -18.50 1.60
CA ASP A 201 -23.03 -17.27 0.84
C ASP A 201 -23.89 -16.26 1.61
N GLU A 202 -23.43 -15.01 1.74
CA GLU A 202 -24.29 -13.94 2.20
C GLU A 202 -25.26 -13.53 1.10
N PRO A 203 -26.50 -13.15 1.46
CA PRO A 203 -27.37 -12.50 0.51
C PRO A 203 -26.66 -11.29 -0.11
N LEU A 204 -26.76 -11.14 -1.42
CA LEU A 204 -26.27 -9.97 -2.15
C LEU A 204 -27.14 -8.76 -1.81
N VAL A 205 -26.99 -8.25 -0.61
CA VAL A 205 -27.63 -7.03 -0.14
C VAL A 205 -26.65 -5.90 -0.37
N ASP A 206 -27.02 -4.93 -1.18
CA ASP A 206 -26.37 -3.63 -1.17
C ASP A 206 -26.70 -2.96 0.18
N THR A 207 -25.88 -3.24 1.18
CA THR A 207 -26.10 -2.74 2.54
C THR A 207 -25.75 -1.28 2.66
N GLY A 208 -25.21 -0.64 1.62
CA GLY A 208 -24.61 0.70 1.74
C GLY A 208 -23.46 0.74 2.75
N ASP A 209 -23.13 -0.41 3.31
CA ASP A 209 -22.09 -0.60 4.31
C ASP A 209 -20.79 -0.83 3.54
N ASN A 210 -20.03 0.25 3.34
CA ASN A 210 -18.73 0.27 2.63
C ASN A 210 -17.63 -0.52 3.36
N ALA A 211 -17.99 -1.53 4.14
CA ALA A 211 -17.06 -2.41 4.83
C ALA A 211 -16.33 -3.30 3.81
N ALA A 212 -15.01 -3.14 3.70
CA ALA A 212 -14.22 -3.83 2.68
C ALA A 212 -14.34 -5.36 2.72
N GLY A 213 -14.47 -5.96 3.91
CA GLY A 213 -14.69 -7.40 4.07
C GLY A 213 -16.05 -7.84 3.55
N ARG A 214 -17.11 -7.07 3.82
CA ARG A 214 -18.46 -7.38 3.33
C ARG A 214 -18.58 -7.19 1.83
N GLN A 215 -17.98 -6.15 1.27
CA GLN A 215 -17.97 -5.96 -0.20
C GLN A 215 -17.26 -7.11 -0.92
N PHE A 216 -16.17 -7.64 -0.35
CA PHE A 216 -15.53 -8.81 -0.89
C PHE A 216 -16.43 -10.06 -0.83
N ARG A 217 -17.17 -10.23 0.27
CA ARG A 217 -18.06 -11.37 0.49
C ARG A 217 -19.37 -11.30 -0.31
N SER A 218 -19.97 -10.11 -0.40
CA SER A 218 -21.25 -9.88 -1.07
C SER A 218 -21.14 -9.34 -2.50
N GLY A 219 -19.91 -9.05 -2.98
CA GLY A 219 -19.69 -8.53 -4.34
C GLY A 219 -20.13 -9.54 -5.37
N SER A 220 -21.04 -9.14 -6.27
CA SER A 220 -21.41 -9.95 -7.43
C SER A 220 -20.28 -9.95 -8.46
N ALA A 221 -19.97 -11.12 -9.00
CA ALA A 221 -19.11 -11.26 -10.18
C ALA A 221 -19.93 -11.37 -11.49
N GLY A 222 -21.24 -11.34 -11.42
CA GLY A 222 -22.15 -11.43 -12.54
C GLY A 222 -23.35 -12.33 -12.29
N GLU A 223 -24.16 -12.53 -13.32
CA GLU A 223 -25.40 -13.29 -13.26
C GLU A 223 -25.33 -14.52 -14.19
N ILE A 224 -25.85 -15.66 -13.72
CA ILE A 224 -26.02 -16.87 -14.51
C ILE A 224 -27.45 -17.36 -14.29
N ASP A 225 -28.21 -17.51 -15.40
CA ASP A 225 -29.59 -18.01 -15.39
C ASP A 225 -30.54 -17.22 -14.44
N GLY A 226 -30.30 -15.91 -14.28
CA GLY A 226 -31.09 -15.04 -13.40
C GLY A 226 -30.64 -15.06 -11.92
N GLU A 227 -29.60 -15.82 -11.58
CA GLU A 227 -29.01 -15.86 -10.23
C GLU A 227 -27.70 -15.05 -10.21
N GLN A 228 -27.59 -14.13 -9.25
CA GLN A 228 -26.35 -13.41 -8.98
C GLN A 228 -25.33 -14.33 -8.30
N TRP A 229 -24.09 -14.34 -8.80
CA TRP A 229 -23.02 -15.17 -8.28
C TRP A 229 -22.01 -14.33 -7.49
N PRO A 230 -21.91 -14.52 -6.16
CA PRO A 230 -20.86 -13.90 -5.36
C PRO A 230 -19.48 -14.35 -5.81
N MET A 231 -18.52 -13.43 -5.83
CA MET A 231 -17.13 -13.71 -6.18
C MET A 231 -16.53 -14.80 -5.29
N THR A 232 -16.82 -14.77 -3.98
CA THR A 232 -16.34 -15.77 -3.02
C THR A 232 -16.87 -17.17 -3.30
N ARG A 233 -18.13 -17.31 -3.75
CA ARG A 233 -18.70 -18.59 -4.20
C ARG A 233 -17.95 -19.13 -5.42
N ILE A 234 -17.68 -18.27 -6.40
CA ILE A 234 -16.95 -18.68 -7.60
C ILE A 234 -15.54 -19.16 -7.24
N MET A 235 -14.85 -18.44 -6.37
CA MET A 235 -13.50 -18.82 -5.93
C MET A 235 -13.49 -20.13 -5.16
N ARG A 236 -14.51 -20.39 -4.35
CA ARG A 236 -14.69 -21.65 -3.60
C ARG A 236 -14.98 -22.83 -4.53
N GLU A 237 -15.93 -22.67 -5.44
CA GLU A 237 -16.39 -23.77 -6.31
C GLU A 237 -15.44 -24.06 -7.46
N PHE A 238 -14.75 -23.02 -7.98
CA PHE A 238 -13.80 -23.11 -9.10
C PHE A 238 -12.39 -22.72 -8.65
N ASN A 239 -11.82 -23.51 -7.75
CA ASN A 239 -10.60 -23.19 -7.01
C ASN A 239 -9.28 -23.41 -7.77
N GLN A 240 -9.32 -23.76 -9.06
CA GLN A 240 -8.16 -23.99 -9.91
C GLN A 240 -8.08 -22.96 -11.04
N PRO A 241 -7.63 -21.72 -10.77
CA PRO A 241 -7.51 -20.71 -11.81
C PRO A 241 -6.40 -21.05 -12.82
N GLU A 242 -6.66 -20.83 -14.08
CA GLU A 242 -5.62 -20.73 -15.11
C GLU A 242 -5.04 -19.31 -15.04
N ILE A 243 -3.74 -19.20 -14.73
CA ILE A 243 -3.08 -17.92 -14.44
C ILE A 243 -2.16 -17.54 -15.60
N SER A 244 -2.31 -16.32 -16.12
CA SER A 244 -1.35 -15.67 -17.00
C SER A 244 -0.79 -14.41 -16.38
N VAL A 245 0.43 -14.06 -16.78
CA VAL A 245 1.18 -12.89 -16.30
C VAL A 245 1.76 -12.17 -17.50
N GLU A 246 1.41 -10.92 -17.67
CA GLU A 246 1.87 -10.08 -18.77
C GLU A 246 2.60 -8.85 -18.25
N PRO A 247 3.78 -8.51 -18.80
CA PRO A 247 4.49 -7.29 -18.42
C PRO A 247 3.72 -6.05 -18.87
N THR A 248 3.75 -5.00 -18.02
CA THR A 248 3.21 -3.69 -18.35
C THR A 248 4.27 -2.61 -18.14
N ALA A 249 3.99 -1.37 -18.54
CA ALA A 249 4.88 -0.24 -18.32
C ALA A 249 5.14 0.04 -16.83
N PHE A 250 4.20 -0.34 -15.95
CA PHE A 250 4.29 -0.12 -14.51
C PHE A 250 4.56 -1.39 -13.68
N GLY A 251 4.70 -2.55 -14.30
CA GLY A 251 4.91 -3.81 -13.59
C GLY A 251 4.37 -5.02 -14.35
N MET A 252 3.29 -5.65 -13.87
CA MET A 252 2.67 -6.79 -14.53
C MET A 252 1.16 -6.83 -14.30
N GLN A 253 0.43 -7.28 -15.31
CA GLN A 253 -0.99 -7.65 -15.24
C GLN A 253 -1.11 -9.15 -14.99
N LEU A 254 -2.04 -9.53 -14.13
CA LEU A 254 -2.35 -10.90 -13.77
C LEU A 254 -3.78 -11.18 -14.21
N THR A 255 -3.97 -12.24 -15.00
CA THR A 255 -5.30 -12.72 -15.38
C THR A 255 -5.50 -14.12 -14.83
N ALA A 256 -6.55 -14.29 -14.03
CA ALA A 256 -6.96 -15.57 -13.47
C ALA A 256 -8.31 -15.98 -14.08
N LEU A 257 -8.32 -17.10 -14.79
CA LEU A 257 -9.49 -17.63 -15.47
C LEU A 257 -9.97 -18.90 -14.75
N ARG A 258 -11.27 -18.94 -14.38
CA ARG A 258 -11.89 -20.12 -13.80
C ARG A 258 -12.99 -20.60 -14.72
N LYS A 259 -12.81 -21.76 -15.32
CA LYS A 259 -13.81 -22.39 -16.21
C LYS A 259 -14.99 -22.86 -15.38
N MET A 260 -16.13 -22.19 -15.51
CA MET A 260 -17.34 -22.51 -14.75
C MET A 260 -18.19 -23.55 -15.47
N THR A 261 -18.35 -23.35 -16.77
CA THR A 261 -19.05 -24.31 -17.67
C THR A 261 -18.28 -24.44 -18.98
N ALA A 262 -18.81 -25.18 -19.94
CA ALA A 262 -18.25 -25.26 -21.31
C ALA A 262 -18.27 -23.91 -22.04
N VAL A 263 -19.16 -22.98 -21.65
CA VAL A 263 -19.41 -21.72 -22.36
C VAL A 263 -19.16 -20.47 -21.47
N LEU A 264 -18.98 -20.62 -20.15
CA LEU A 264 -18.78 -19.52 -19.22
C LEU A 264 -17.46 -19.65 -18.46
N THR A 265 -16.79 -18.53 -18.32
CA THR A 265 -15.51 -18.42 -17.59
C THR A 265 -15.56 -17.19 -16.67
N HIS A 266 -15.22 -17.38 -15.41
CA HIS A 266 -14.94 -16.26 -14.52
C HIS A 266 -13.58 -15.67 -14.85
N VAL A 267 -13.54 -14.35 -14.98
CA VAL A 267 -12.37 -13.56 -15.36
C VAL A 267 -12.02 -12.61 -14.24
N ARG A 268 -10.83 -12.76 -13.66
CA ARG A 268 -10.31 -11.79 -12.69
C ARG A 268 -9.00 -11.21 -13.19
N VAL A 269 -8.98 -9.89 -13.41
CA VAL A 269 -7.80 -9.12 -13.80
C VAL A 269 -7.35 -8.27 -12.63
N THR A 270 -6.12 -8.47 -12.21
CA THR A 270 -5.44 -7.72 -11.14
C THR A 270 -4.09 -7.21 -11.64
N ASN A 271 -3.46 -6.31 -10.91
CA ASN A 271 -2.18 -5.75 -11.34
C ASN A 271 -1.21 -5.66 -10.19
N ALA A 272 0.05 -5.94 -10.48
CA ALA A 272 1.18 -5.60 -9.62
C ALA A 272 1.89 -4.39 -10.21
N ILE A 273 1.90 -3.29 -9.47
CA ILE A 273 2.67 -2.08 -9.78
C ILE A 273 4.00 -2.19 -9.05
N PHE A 274 5.07 -2.23 -9.83
CA PHE A 274 6.42 -2.38 -9.31
C PHE A 274 6.83 -1.18 -8.42
N PRO A 275 7.50 -1.36 -7.26
CA PRO A 275 8.04 -2.63 -6.77
C PRO A 275 7.13 -3.37 -5.75
N HIS A 276 6.15 -2.72 -5.12
CA HIS A 276 5.48 -3.25 -3.91
C HIS A 276 4.00 -2.87 -3.80
N THR A 277 3.35 -2.62 -4.91
CA THR A 277 1.94 -2.22 -4.93
C THR A 277 1.13 -3.21 -5.77
N PHE A 278 -0.06 -3.57 -5.32
CA PHE A 278 -1.03 -4.27 -6.16
C PHE A 278 -2.36 -3.52 -6.26
N VAL A 279 -3.10 -3.77 -7.31
CA VAL A 279 -4.46 -3.24 -7.52
C VAL A 279 -5.38 -4.40 -7.84
N ILE A 280 -6.43 -4.54 -7.04
CA ILE A 280 -7.43 -5.60 -7.17
C ILE A 280 -8.84 -5.01 -7.23
N PRO A 281 -9.77 -5.66 -7.94
CA PRO A 281 -11.20 -5.34 -7.85
C PRO A 281 -11.75 -5.84 -6.51
N LEU A 282 -12.46 -4.97 -5.81
CA LEU A 282 -13.21 -5.30 -4.60
C LEU A 282 -14.67 -5.59 -4.92
N SER A 283 -15.20 -4.88 -5.92
CA SER A 283 -16.51 -5.07 -6.54
C SER A 283 -16.45 -4.57 -7.98
N GLU A 284 -17.56 -4.64 -8.71
CA GLU A 284 -17.68 -4.08 -10.07
C GLU A 284 -17.31 -2.59 -10.13
N THR A 285 -17.58 -1.84 -9.05
CA THR A 285 -17.43 -0.38 -9.01
C THR A 285 -16.35 0.10 -8.05
N MET A 286 -15.68 -0.78 -7.31
CA MET A 286 -14.65 -0.39 -6.35
C MET A 286 -13.36 -1.19 -6.54
N THR A 287 -12.24 -0.49 -6.40
CA THR A 287 -10.90 -1.09 -6.40
C THR A 287 -10.15 -0.78 -5.11
N ILE A 288 -9.20 -1.64 -4.76
CA ILE A 288 -8.18 -1.36 -3.75
C ILE A 288 -6.82 -1.28 -4.44
N THR A 289 -6.13 -0.17 -4.23
CA THR A 289 -4.69 -0.05 -4.47
C THR A 289 -3.98 -0.22 -3.14
N GLN A 290 -3.18 -1.26 -2.98
CA GLN A 290 -2.50 -1.54 -1.72
C GLN A 290 -0.98 -1.50 -1.89
N ILE A 291 -0.32 -0.67 -1.09
CA ILE A 291 1.13 -0.42 -1.13
C ILE A 291 1.75 -1.04 0.13
N HIS A 292 2.74 -1.90 -0.04
CA HIS A 292 3.43 -2.58 1.07
C HIS A 292 4.74 -1.87 1.38
N LEU A 293 4.67 -0.85 2.24
CA LEU A 293 5.84 -0.08 2.66
C LEU A 293 6.72 -0.91 3.61
N PRO A 294 7.97 -1.21 3.26
CA PRO A 294 8.93 -1.74 4.22
C PRO A 294 9.27 -0.68 5.28
N VAL A 295 8.84 -0.88 6.52
CA VAL A 295 9.27 -0.05 7.66
C VAL A 295 10.73 -0.36 7.98
N ASP A 296 11.01 -1.65 8.11
CA ASP A 296 12.34 -2.26 8.19
C ASP A 296 12.30 -3.68 7.61
N ASP A 297 13.32 -4.49 7.84
CA ASP A 297 13.40 -5.85 7.29
C ASP A 297 12.31 -6.81 7.78
N THR A 298 11.63 -6.49 8.88
CA THR A 298 10.71 -7.38 9.61
C THR A 298 9.33 -6.80 9.90
N HIS A 299 9.09 -5.55 9.49
CA HIS A 299 7.81 -4.86 9.68
C HIS A 299 7.40 -4.16 8.40
N THR A 300 6.13 -4.27 8.06
CA THR A 300 5.54 -3.70 6.84
C THR A 300 4.26 -2.96 7.17
N TYR A 301 4.17 -1.69 6.79
CA TYR A 301 2.87 -1.04 6.68
C TYR A 301 2.24 -1.37 5.32
N TRP A 302 1.02 -1.86 5.32
CA TRP A 302 0.19 -1.79 4.14
C TRP A 302 -0.64 -0.50 4.16
N TYR A 303 -0.60 0.25 3.04
CA TYR A 303 -1.44 1.41 2.79
C TYR A 303 -2.45 1.03 1.72
N SER A 304 -3.73 1.10 2.04
CA SER A 304 -4.81 0.82 1.08
C SER A 304 -5.50 2.11 0.68
N ILE A 305 -5.67 2.32 -0.62
CA ILE A 305 -6.48 3.39 -1.19
C ILE A 305 -7.67 2.72 -1.89
N PHE A 306 -8.84 2.84 -1.28
CA PHE A 306 -10.12 2.42 -1.86
C PHE A 306 -10.54 3.48 -2.86
N THR A 307 -10.93 3.06 -4.07
CA THR A 307 -11.35 3.97 -5.14
C THR A 307 -12.71 3.53 -5.68
N SER A 308 -13.71 4.39 -5.57
CA SER A 308 -15.06 4.16 -6.10
C SER A 308 -15.20 4.78 -7.48
N PHE A 309 -15.67 3.97 -8.43
CA PHE A 309 -16.02 4.41 -9.78
C PHE A 309 -17.54 4.71 -9.92
N ALA A 310 -18.29 4.70 -8.84
CA ALA A 310 -19.72 4.99 -8.80
C ALA A 310 -20.04 6.06 -7.77
N ALA A 311 -20.62 5.69 -6.62
CA ALA A 311 -21.00 6.62 -5.56
C ALA A 311 -19.82 7.10 -4.71
N PRO A 312 -19.89 8.28 -4.10
CA PRO A 312 -18.94 8.70 -3.08
C PRO A 312 -18.82 7.70 -1.93
N ILE A 313 -17.62 7.62 -1.34
CA ILE A 313 -17.31 6.73 -0.22
C ILE A 313 -17.76 7.35 1.11
N ASP A 314 -18.47 6.59 1.96
CA ASP A 314 -18.66 6.94 3.35
C ASP A 314 -17.36 6.71 4.15
N LYS A 315 -16.54 7.76 4.17
CA LYS A 315 -15.23 7.72 4.83
C LYS A 315 -15.33 7.47 6.33
N LYS A 316 -16.42 7.94 6.97
CA LYS A 316 -16.59 7.75 8.41
C LYS A 316 -16.85 6.29 8.72
N ALA A 317 -17.79 5.67 8.03
CA ALA A 317 -18.10 4.25 8.22
C ALA A 317 -16.88 3.36 7.96
N MET A 318 -16.15 3.60 6.85
CA MET A 318 -14.93 2.86 6.55
C MET A 318 -13.84 3.07 7.59
N ARG A 319 -13.62 4.31 8.05
CA ARG A 319 -12.62 4.60 9.08
C ARG A 319 -12.97 3.91 10.39
N ASP A 320 -14.21 4.00 10.84
CA ASP A 320 -14.67 3.40 12.08
C ASP A 320 -14.49 1.87 12.06
N GLN A 321 -14.76 1.23 10.93
CA GLN A 321 -14.50 -0.19 10.75
C GLN A 321 -13.01 -0.52 10.82
N ARG A 322 -12.17 0.20 10.06
CA ARG A 322 -10.73 -0.07 10.01
C ARG A 322 -10.02 0.19 11.34
N LEU A 323 -10.43 1.21 12.08
CA LEU A 323 -9.86 1.52 13.39
C LEU A 323 -10.19 0.47 14.45
N ARG A 324 -11.25 -0.34 14.27
CA ARG A 324 -11.51 -1.49 15.16
C ARG A 324 -10.44 -2.58 15.01
N ALA A 325 -9.96 -2.81 13.79
CA ALA A 325 -8.94 -3.81 13.52
C ALA A 325 -7.51 -3.26 13.73
N ASN A 326 -7.29 -1.99 13.38
CA ASN A 326 -5.98 -1.34 13.43
C ASN A 326 -6.09 0.05 14.08
N PRO A 327 -6.14 0.13 15.43
CA PRO A 327 -6.35 1.41 16.12
C PRO A 327 -5.18 2.39 15.95
N ALA A 328 -5.54 3.68 15.82
CA ALA A 328 -4.59 4.77 15.89
C ALA A 328 -3.93 4.84 17.30
N PRO A 329 -2.76 5.50 17.46
CA PRO A 329 -2.02 6.24 16.44
C PRO A 329 -1.04 5.39 15.60
N ASN A 330 -0.78 4.15 16.00
CA ASN A 330 0.26 3.32 15.39
C ASN A 330 -0.29 2.30 14.39
N TYR A 331 -1.60 2.14 14.29
CA TYR A 331 -2.27 1.19 13.37
C TYR A 331 -1.75 -0.24 13.50
N LEU A 332 -1.41 -0.62 14.74
CA LEU A 332 -1.04 -2.00 15.06
C LEU A 332 -2.31 -2.87 15.07
N PRO A 333 -2.27 -4.08 14.50
CA PRO A 333 -3.44 -4.93 14.46
C PRO A 333 -3.82 -5.44 15.86
N VAL A 334 -5.12 -5.50 16.13
CA VAL A 334 -5.68 -6.12 17.35
C VAL A 334 -5.46 -7.63 17.34
N SER A 335 -5.59 -8.24 16.17
CA SER A 335 -5.28 -9.66 15.96
C SER A 335 -3.82 -9.85 15.59
N GLY A 336 -3.17 -10.86 16.14
CA GLY A 336 -1.77 -11.13 15.88
C GLY A 336 -1.29 -12.42 16.56
N ARG A 337 0.00 -12.68 16.50
CA ARG A 337 0.60 -13.89 17.08
C ARG A 337 0.29 -14.05 18.58
N HIS A 338 0.15 -12.96 19.32
CA HIS A 338 -0.12 -12.95 20.76
C HIS A 338 -1.48 -13.53 21.16
N ASN A 339 -2.46 -13.49 20.25
CA ASN A 339 -3.80 -14.06 20.44
C ASN A 339 -4.17 -15.05 19.34
N GLN A 340 -3.16 -15.66 18.69
CA GLN A 340 -3.34 -16.61 17.58
C GLN A 340 -4.21 -16.03 16.43
N TRP A 341 -4.10 -14.73 16.16
CA TRP A 341 -4.89 -13.99 15.16
C TRP A 341 -6.41 -14.13 15.33
N GLY A 342 -6.88 -14.42 16.55
CA GLY A 342 -8.29 -14.64 16.84
C GLY A 342 -8.82 -16.00 16.39
N PHE A 343 -7.96 -17.00 16.16
CA PHE A 343 -8.35 -18.32 15.67
C PHE A 343 -9.43 -18.97 16.54
N ASN A 344 -10.48 -19.48 15.89
CA ASN A 344 -11.61 -20.18 16.46
C ASN A 344 -11.83 -21.52 15.72
N ALA A 345 -11.60 -22.63 16.40
CA ALA A 345 -11.73 -23.97 15.81
C ALA A 345 -13.18 -24.33 15.44
N GLN A 346 -14.19 -23.79 16.13
CA GLN A 346 -15.60 -24.04 15.80
C GLN A 346 -15.99 -23.29 14.52
N GLU A 347 -15.60 -22.05 14.40
CA GLU A 347 -15.75 -21.25 13.18
C GLU A 347 -15.06 -21.94 12.00
N GLN A 348 -13.82 -22.42 12.17
CA GLN A 348 -13.09 -23.15 11.13
C GLN A 348 -13.85 -24.37 10.60
N GLN A 349 -14.59 -25.03 11.43
CA GLN A 349 -15.35 -26.23 11.03
C GLN A 349 -16.71 -25.90 10.42
N ALA A 350 -17.31 -24.74 10.75
CA ALA A 350 -18.71 -24.48 10.44
C ALA A 350 -18.93 -23.28 9.48
N GLU A 351 -18.03 -22.31 9.44
CA GLU A 351 -18.32 -21.01 8.85
C GLU A 351 -17.27 -20.55 7.84
N THR A 352 -15.99 -20.60 8.22
CA THR A 352 -14.87 -20.17 7.36
C THR A 352 -13.81 -21.26 7.25
N PHE A 353 -13.06 -21.29 6.16
CA PHE A 353 -11.98 -22.25 5.97
C PHE A 353 -10.82 -22.05 6.96
N LEU A 354 -10.57 -20.80 7.34
CA LEU A 354 -9.43 -20.42 8.19
C LEU A 354 -9.78 -20.35 9.69
N GLY A 355 -11.01 -19.92 10.06
CA GLY A 355 -11.42 -19.75 11.45
C GLY A 355 -10.81 -18.53 12.14
N MET A 356 -10.63 -17.43 11.42
CA MET A 356 -10.03 -16.19 11.95
C MET A 356 -10.90 -14.95 11.73
N GLY A 357 -12.21 -15.12 11.82
CA GLY A 357 -13.20 -14.06 11.75
C GLY A 357 -13.73 -13.79 10.35
N GLU A 358 -14.89 -13.17 10.31
CA GLU A 358 -15.64 -12.88 9.09
C GLU A 358 -15.58 -11.40 8.68
N ASP A 359 -15.34 -10.52 9.64
CA ASP A 359 -15.51 -9.08 9.45
C ASP A 359 -14.34 -8.41 8.75
N ASP A 360 -13.13 -8.96 8.84
CA ASP A 360 -11.93 -8.38 8.24
C ASP A 360 -11.01 -9.46 7.64
N ILE A 361 -11.11 -9.63 6.33
CA ILE A 361 -10.26 -10.59 5.58
C ILE A 361 -8.76 -10.24 5.63
N ASN A 362 -8.37 -9.02 6.04
CA ASN A 362 -6.95 -8.67 6.17
C ASN A 362 -6.25 -9.48 7.28
N VAL A 363 -6.99 -9.96 8.30
CA VAL A 363 -6.40 -10.83 9.32
C VAL A 363 -6.00 -12.18 8.73
N HIS A 364 -6.71 -12.66 7.70
CA HIS A 364 -6.36 -13.89 7.00
C HIS A 364 -5.00 -13.76 6.30
N ASP A 365 -4.81 -12.69 5.54
CA ASP A 365 -3.54 -12.37 4.87
C ASP A 365 -2.41 -12.12 5.88
N GLN A 366 -2.72 -11.41 6.96
CA GLN A 366 -1.78 -11.17 8.05
C GLN A 366 -1.27 -12.49 8.64
N TRP A 367 -2.19 -13.41 8.97
CA TRP A 367 -1.81 -14.73 9.47
C TRP A 367 -0.93 -15.49 8.48
N ALA A 368 -1.34 -15.55 7.21
CA ALA A 368 -0.58 -16.23 6.18
C ALA A 368 0.86 -15.70 6.10
N CYS A 369 1.02 -14.36 6.08
CA CYS A 369 2.33 -13.72 6.00
C CYS A 369 3.16 -13.87 7.29
N GLU A 370 2.57 -13.56 8.45
CA GLU A 370 3.30 -13.58 9.72
C GLU A 370 3.64 -15.00 10.19
N SER A 371 2.83 -16.02 9.82
CA SER A 371 3.08 -17.42 10.17
C SER A 371 4.35 -17.99 9.53
N MET A 372 4.77 -17.43 8.39
CA MET A 372 6.04 -17.78 7.72
C MET A 372 7.29 -17.30 8.49
N GLY A 373 7.12 -16.55 9.58
CA GLY A 373 8.20 -15.91 10.34
C GLY A 373 8.47 -14.47 9.90
N ALA A 374 9.38 -13.78 10.60
CA ALA A 374 9.69 -12.38 10.33
C ALA A 374 10.20 -12.16 8.90
N ILE A 375 11.02 -13.06 8.39
CA ILE A 375 11.48 -13.12 6.98
C ILE A 375 11.35 -14.57 6.53
N ALA A 376 10.52 -14.83 5.53
CA ALA A 376 10.30 -16.18 5.01
C ALA A 376 11.58 -16.79 4.44
N ASP A 377 11.86 -18.03 4.81
CA ASP A 377 12.96 -18.80 4.26
C ASP A 377 12.58 -19.44 2.91
N ARG A 378 12.80 -18.67 1.85
CA ARG A 378 12.47 -19.07 0.48
C ARG A 378 13.38 -20.16 -0.11
N THR A 379 14.36 -20.63 0.66
CA THR A 379 15.19 -21.79 0.24
C THR A 379 14.43 -23.11 0.38
N ARG A 380 13.36 -23.12 1.18
CA ARG A 380 12.53 -24.30 1.50
C ARG A 380 11.20 -24.36 0.74
N GLU A 381 10.92 -23.34 -0.08
CA GLU A 381 9.68 -23.26 -0.87
C GLU A 381 9.66 -24.24 -2.04
N HIS A 382 8.46 -24.71 -2.38
CA HIS A 382 8.16 -25.55 -3.53
C HIS A 382 7.12 -24.86 -4.41
N LEU A 383 7.57 -23.87 -5.19
CA LEU A 383 6.68 -23.13 -6.08
C LEU A 383 6.20 -24.00 -7.25
N ALA A 384 4.92 -23.83 -7.60
CA ALA A 384 4.24 -24.60 -8.63
C ALA A 384 3.63 -23.69 -9.71
N THR A 385 2.74 -24.25 -10.53
CA THR A 385 2.10 -23.54 -11.64
C THR A 385 1.20 -22.39 -11.17
N SER A 386 0.57 -22.49 -9.99
CA SER A 386 -0.23 -21.44 -9.36
C SER A 386 0.60 -20.21 -8.96
N ASP A 387 1.92 -20.40 -8.74
CA ASP A 387 2.81 -19.34 -8.26
C ASP A 387 3.51 -18.53 -9.38
N LYS A 388 2.99 -18.60 -10.63
CA LYS A 388 3.59 -17.91 -11.80
C LYS A 388 3.82 -16.42 -11.54
N ALA A 389 2.88 -15.75 -10.87
CA ALA A 389 2.98 -14.33 -10.56
C ALA A 389 4.10 -14.04 -9.56
N ILE A 390 4.23 -14.85 -8.51
CA ILE A 390 5.30 -14.76 -7.52
C ILE A 390 6.67 -14.97 -8.18
N ILE A 391 6.78 -15.98 -9.04
CA ILE A 391 8.01 -16.26 -9.79
C ILE A 391 8.38 -15.10 -10.71
N ALA A 392 7.41 -14.53 -11.43
CA ALA A 392 7.62 -13.39 -12.33
C ALA A 392 8.06 -12.15 -11.55
N ASN A 393 7.39 -11.84 -10.42
CA ASN A 393 7.73 -10.72 -9.54
C ASN A 393 9.18 -10.82 -9.04
N ARG A 394 9.59 -11.97 -8.51
CA ARG A 394 10.94 -12.17 -7.98
C ARG A 394 12.02 -12.04 -9.06
N ARG A 395 11.74 -12.48 -10.28
CA ARG A 395 12.64 -12.29 -11.43
C ARG A 395 12.78 -10.81 -11.79
N MET A 396 11.66 -10.08 -11.79
CA MET A 396 11.63 -8.64 -12.06
C MET A 396 12.40 -7.87 -10.98
N LEU A 397 12.25 -8.20 -9.70
CA LEU A 397 12.98 -7.60 -8.59
C LEU A 397 14.49 -7.80 -8.73
N ILE A 398 14.95 -9.05 -8.97
CA ILE A 398 16.37 -9.34 -9.14
C ILE A 398 16.94 -8.54 -10.31
N LYS A 399 16.26 -8.53 -11.46
CA LYS A 399 16.70 -7.78 -12.64
C LYS A 399 16.77 -6.28 -12.39
N ALA A 400 15.79 -5.72 -11.68
CA ALA A 400 15.77 -4.30 -11.35
C ALA A 400 16.89 -3.92 -10.37
N ILE A 401 17.19 -4.77 -9.39
CA ILE A 401 18.31 -4.60 -8.47
C ILE A 401 19.64 -4.59 -9.25
N GLU A 402 19.84 -5.55 -10.13
CA GLU A 402 21.04 -5.61 -10.99
C GLU A 402 21.17 -4.37 -11.88
N THR A 403 20.04 -3.86 -12.41
CA THR A 403 19.99 -2.63 -13.20
C THR A 403 20.48 -1.43 -12.39
N VAL A 404 19.95 -1.25 -11.17
CA VAL A 404 20.34 -0.13 -10.28
C VAL A 404 21.82 -0.26 -9.86
N GLN A 405 22.28 -1.45 -9.54
CA GLN A 405 23.69 -1.69 -9.20
C GLN A 405 24.65 -1.36 -10.36
N ALA A 406 24.19 -1.52 -11.60
CA ALA A 406 24.92 -1.12 -12.80
C ALA A 406 24.77 0.39 -13.15
N GLY A 407 24.12 1.18 -12.32
CA GLY A 407 23.85 2.62 -12.55
C GLY A 407 22.73 2.90 -13.55
N GLY A 408 21.92 1.90 -13.89
CA GLY A 408 20.77 2.04 -14.77
C GLY A 408 19.50 2.50 -14.04
N THR A 409 18.47 2.84 -14.81
CA THR A 409 17.17 3.31 -14.31
C THR A 409 16.23 2.14 -14.10
N PRO A 410 15.61 1.99 -12.90
CA PRO A 410 14.68 0.91 -12.64
C PRO A 410 13.33 1.12 -13.36
N PRO A 411 12.53 0.05 -13.55
CA PRO A 411 11.26 0.10 -14.26
C PRO A 411 10.29 1.15 -13.71
N GLY A 412 9.55 1.85 -14.57
CA GLY A 412 8.47 2.77 -14.19
C GLY A 412 8.92 4.12 -13.61
N THR A 413 10.22 4.40 -13.47
CA THR A 413 10.72 5.67 -12.89
C THR A 413 11.11 6.72 -13.94
N ALA A 414 11.40 6.30 -15.17
CA ALA A 414 11.75 7.21 -16.27
C ALA A 414 10.58 7.51 -17.23
N ASP A 415 9.48 6.79 -17.09
CA ASP A 415 8.34 6.88 -18.01
C ASP A 415 7.44 8.07 -17.64
N THR A 416 7.61 9.18 -18.35
CA THR A 416 6.78 10.38 -18.16
C THR A 416 5.33 10.17 -18.61
N ALA A 417 5.04 9.18 -19.46
CA ALA A 417 3.68 8.85 -19.87
C ALA A 417 2.84 8.35 -18.68
N LEU A 418 3.45 7.64 -17.71
CA LEU A 418 2.77 7.21 -16.49
C LEU A 418 2.30 8.37 -15.60
N ALA A 419 2.84 9.56 -15.79
CA ALA A 419 2.45 10.77 -15.04
C ALA A 419 1.53 11.71 -15.83
N ALA A 420 1.55 11.64 -17.17
CA ALA A 420 0.83 12.56 -18.05
C ALA A 420 -0.64 12.17 -18.22
N GLU A 421 -0.92 10.88 -18.33
CA GLU A 421 -2.26 10.35 -18.58
C GLU A 421 -2.71 9.47 -17.43
N MET A 422 -4.03 9.32 -17.26
CA MET A 422 -4.58 8.38 -16.29
C MET A 422 -4.45 6.95 -16.84
N VAL A 423 -3.47 6.21 -16.34
CA VAL A 423 -3.04 4.92 -16.91
C VAL A 423 -3.75 3.68 -16.37
N GLY A 424 -4.69 3.84 -15.47
CA GLY A 424 -5.38 2.71 -14.84
C GLY A 424 -4.76 2.39 -13.47
N PRO A 425 -4.43 1.12 -13.19
CA PRO A 425 -4.52 -0.07 -14.07
C PRO A 425 -5.94 -0.62 -14.22
N ALA A 426 -6.21 -1.28 -15.35
CA ALA A 426 -7.47 -1.98 -15.55
C ALA A 426 -7.60 -3.15 -14.58
N THR A 427 -8.69 -3.19 -13.81
CA THR A 427 -9.03 -4.28 -12.89
C THR A 427 -10.46 -4.71 -13.14
N VAL A 428 -10.68 -6.01 -13.26
CA VAL A 428 -11.99 -6.59 -13.56
C VAL A 428 -12.20 -7.83 -12.70
N ASP A 429 -13.44 -8.03 -12.29
CA ASP A 429 -13.96 -9.29 -11.78
C ASP A 429 -15.31 -9.52 -12.46
N GLY A 430 -15.51 -10.66 -13.13
CA GLY A 430 -16.74 -10.87 -13.86
C GLY A 430 -16.85 -12.22 -14.54
N ILE A 431 -18.02 -12.53 -15.09
CA ILE A 431 -18.32 -13.76 -15.82
C ILE A 431 -18.46 -13.43 -17.31
N ALA A 432 -17.69 -14.11 -18.13
CA ALA A 432 -17.63 -13.91 -19.58
C ALA A 432 -17.96 -15.18 -20.38
N PRO A 433 -18.46 -15.05 -21.62
CA PRO A 433 -18.40 -16.16 -22.57
C PRO A 433 -16.95 -16.64 -22.73
N ALA A 434 -16.74 -17.96 -22.71
CA ALA A 434 -15.39 -18.53 -22.77
C ALA A 434 -14.60 -18.14 -24.03
N ALA A 435 -15.28 -17.83 -25.12
CA ALA A 435 -14.67 -17.39 -26.38
C ALA A 435 -14.34 -15.88 -26.43
N GLU A 436 -14.80 -15.07 -25.45
CA GLU A 436 -14.77 -13.61 -25.50
C GLU A 436 -14.06 -12.99 -24.29
N VAL A 437 -13.30 -13.77 -23.53
CA VAL A 437 -12.66 -13.38 -22.29
C VAL A 437 -11.86 -12.08 -22.40
N GLU A 438 -11.03 -11.94 -23.43
CA GLU A 438 -10.21 -10.74 -23.61
C GLU A 438 -11.05 -9.52 -23.95
N ALA A 439 -11.96 -9.62 -24.90
CA ALA A 439 -12.86 -8.52 -25.24
C ALA A 439 -13.75 -8.10 -24.08
N PHE A 440 -14.20 -9.07 -23.29
CA PHE A 440 -15.01 -8.82 -22.10
C PHE A 440 -14.27 -7.96 -21.07
N TRP A 441 -13.08 -8.36 -20.63
CA TRP A 441 -12.40 -7.60 -19.58
C TRP A 441 -11.95 -6.22 -20.04
N GLN A 442 -11.51 -6.09 -21.30
CA GLN A 442 -11.15 -4.79 -21.87
C GLN A 442 -12.35 -3.85 -21.94
N HIS A 443 -13.50 -4.36 -22.42
CA HIS A 443 -14.74 -3.58 -22.45
C HIS A 443 -15.22 -3.20 -21.06
N THR A 444 -15.24 -4.13 -20.11
CA THR A 444 -15.68 -3.90 -18.74
C THR A 444 -14.81 -2.86 -18.04
N ALA A 445 -13.49 -2.95 -18.17
CA ALA A 445 -12.57 -1.97 -17.61
C ALA A 445 -12.77 -0.57 -18.21
N ALA A 446 -12.95 -0.48 -19.54
CA ALA A 446 -13.19 0.78 -20.24
C ALA A 446 -14.56 1.38 -19.84
N ALA A 447 -15.60 0.56 -19.76
CA ALA A 447 -16.95 0.99 -19.36
C ALA A 447 -16.98 1.49 -17.90
N LYS A 448 -16.34 0.75 -16.98
CA LYS A 448 -16.22 1.19 -15.57
C LYS A 448 -15.58 2.57 -15.47
N LYS A 449 -14.51 2.80 -16.20
CA LYS A 449 -13.80 4.08 -16.24
C LYS A 449 -14.65 5.18 -16.88
N ALA A 450 -15.25 4.91 -18.05
CA ALA A 450 -16.08 5.89 -18.77
C ALA A 450 -17.34 6.32 -17.99
N ASN A 451 -17.91 5.40 -17.21
CA ASN A 451 -19.10 5.66 -16.39
C ASN A 451 -18.80 6.30 -15.05
N ALA A 452 -17.54 6.38 -14.64
CA ALA A 452 -17.19 7.01 -13.37
C ALA A 452 -17.52 8.51 -13.43
N PRO A 453 -18.25 9.07 -12.42
CA PRO A 453 -18.75 10.43 -12.47
C PRO A 453 -17.64 11.49 -12.45
N TRP A 454 -16.41 11.08 -12.19
CA TRP A 454 -15.23 11.94 -12.11
C TRP A 454 -14.28 11.81 -13.32
N THR A 455 -14.58 10.96 -14.29
CA THR A 455 -13.80 10.83 -15.53
C THR A 455 -14.39 11.61 -16.70
N THR A 456 -15.64 12.08 -16.56
CA THR A 456 -16.26 12.98 -17.55
C THR A 456 -15.78 14.41 -17.31
N PRO A 457 -15.30 15.14 -18.33
CA PRO A 457 -14.80 16.51 -18.19
C PRO A 457 -15.86 17.48 -17.72
#